data_11797d585936ffdd70df85ca5b12b233
#
_entry.id   11797d585936ffdd70df85ca5b12b233
#
_cell.length_a   1.000
_cell.length_b   1.000
_cell.length_c   1.000
_cell.angle_alpha   90.00
_cell.angle_beta   90.00
_cell.angle_gamma   90.00
#
_symmetry.space_group_name_H-M   'P 1'
#
loop_
_entity.id
_entity.type
_entity.pdbx_description
1 polymer ?
#
loop_
_entity_poly.entity_id
_entity_poly.type
_entity_poly.pdbx_seq_one_letter_code
_entity_poly.pdbx_strand_id
1 'polypeptide(L)' 'MELQEKVIKLVSEATKMDAANISLNTSFVDDLNLDSLDMVELMMKMEDEFGVEIPEDETENLKSIGDIVTYLKTKSH' A
#
# COMPACT_ATOMS: atom_id res chain seq x y z
N MET A 1 -14.51 -9.62 -0.55
CA MET A 1 -13.11 -9.52 -0.95
C MET A 1 -12.28 -9.02 0.22
N GLU A 2 -11.20 -9.70 0.50
CA GLU A 2 -10.38 -9.34 1.65
C GLU A 2 -9.58 -8.07 1.40
N LEU A 3 -9.32 -7.35 2.48
CA LEU A 3 -8.55 -6.09 2.41
C LEU A 3 -7.16 -6.33 1.81
N GLN A 4 -6.51 -7.40 2.23
CA GLN A 4 -5.18 -7.75 1.72
C GLN A 4 -5.19 -7.88 0.20
N GLU A 5 -6.19 -8.56 -0.35
CA GLU A 5 -6.29 -8.74 -1.79
C GLU A 5 -6.49 -7.42 -2.52
N LYS A 6 -7.31 -6.54 -1.94
CA LYS A 6 -7.55 -5.23 -2.54
C LYS A 6 -6.27 -4.39 -2.55
N VAL A 7 -5.52 -4.42 -1.45
CA VAL A 7 -4.26 -3.68 -1.37
C VAL A 7 -3.26 -4.20 -2.40
N ILE A 8 -3.12 -5.52 -2.48
CA ILE A 8 -2.19 -6.12 -3.42
C ILE A 8 -2.58 -5.80 -4.86
N LYS A 9 -3.87 -5.86 -5.16
CA LYS A 9 -4.34 -5.53 -6.50
C LYS A 9 -4.03 -4.08 -6.86
N LEU A 10 -4.27 -3.17 -5.94
CA LEU A 10 -4.03 -1.76 -6.17
C LEU A 10 -2.54 -1.48 -6.36
N VAL A 11 -1.70 -2.09 -5.55
CA VAL A 11 -0.25 -1.97 -5.68
C VAL A 11 0.23 -2.55 -7.02
N SER A 12 -0.33 -3.69 -7.39
CA SER A 12 0.00 -4.32 -8.66
C SER A 12 -0.31 -3.40 -9.83
N GLU A 13 -1.47 -2.77 -9.83
CA GLU A 13 -1.86 -1.85 -10.88
C GLU A 13 -0.98 -0.60 -10.90
N ALA A 14 -0.66 -0.07 -9.73
CA ALA A 14 0.13 1.15 -9.62
C ALA A 14 1.59 0.94 -10.02
N THR A 15 2.14 -0.23 -9.73
CA THR A 15 3.55 -0.52 -9.99
C THR A 15 3.75 -1.34 -11.26
N LYS A 16 2.67 -1.80 -11.86
CA LYS A 16 2.70 -2.67 -13.04
C LYS A 16 3.41 -4.00 -12.79
N MET A 17 3.40 -4.44 -11.54
CA MET A 17 3.94 -5.74 -11.16
C MET A 17 2.81 -6.76 -11.09
N ASP A 18 3.17 -8.02 -11.32
CA ASP A 18 2.21 -9.11 -11.20
C ASP A 18 1.83 -9.28 -9.73
N ALA A 19 0.53 -9.34 -9.46
CA ALA A 19 0.04 -9.52 -8.09
C ALA A 19 0.59 -10.80 -7.44
N ALA A 20 0.91 -11.80 -8.23
CA ALA A 20 1.49 -13.04 -7.72
C ALA A 20 2.86 -12.83 -7.11
N ASN A 21 3.54 -11.75 -7.48
CA ASN A 21 4.87 -11.43 -6.97
C ASN A 21 4.82 -10.48 -5.77
N ILE A 22 3.63 -10.09 -5.35
CA ILE A 22 3.46 -9.17 -4.23
C ILE A 22 2.89 -9.93 -3.05
N SER A 23 3.53 -9.78 -1.89
CA SER A 23 3.09 -10.43 -0.65
C SER A 23 3.09 -9.42 0.48
N LEU A 24 2.65 -9.86 1.67
CA LEU A 24 2.66 -8.98 2.84
C LEU A 24 4.07 -8.57 3.23
N ASN A 25 5.07 -9.37 2.88
CA ASN A 25 6.46 -9.07 3.20
C ASN A 25 7.14 -8.18 2.16
N THR A 26 6.46 -7.91 1.06
CA THR A 26 7.03 -7.08 0.00
C THR A 26 7.25 -5.65 0.51
N SER A 27 8.48 -5.16 0.36
CA SER A 27 8.83 -3.81 0.77
C SER A 27 8.60 -2.83 -0.38
N PHE A 28 8.00 -1.69 -0.07
CA PHE A 28 7.75 -0.68 -1.10
C PHE A 28 9.05 -0.12 -1.68
N VAL A 29 10.04 0.07 -0.83
CA VAL A 29 11.31 0.67 -1.27
C VAL A 29 12.28 -0.38 -1.77
N ASP A 30 12.51 -1.43 -0.99
CA ASP A 30 13.51 -2.44 -1.30
C ASP A 30 13.10 -3.37 -2.44
N ASP A 31 11.84 -3.77 -2.46
CA ASP A 31 11.36 -4.75 -3.45
C ASP A 31 10.72 -4.08 -4.67
N LEU A 32 10.00 -3.00 -4.46
CA LEU A 32 9.29 -2.31 -5.54
C LEU A 32 10.04 -1.09 -6.05
N ASN A 33 11.12 -0.70 -5.40
CA ASN A 33 11.95 0.45 -5.78
C ASN A 33 11.15 1.76 -5.89
N LEU A 34 10.18 1.94 -5.03
CA LEU A 34 9.39 3.16 -5.03
C LEU A 34 10.14 4.26 -4.31
N ASP A 35 10.15 5.45 -4.88
CA ASP A 35 10.74 6.62 -4.21
C ASP A 35 9.65 7.38 -3.45
N SER A 36 10.01 8.51 -2.86
CA SER A 36 9.08 9.30 -2.05
C SER A 36 7.85 9.72 -2.83
N LEU A 37 8.04 10.13 -4.08
CA LEU A 37 6.94 10.59 -4.91
C LEU A 37 6.00 9.44 -5.25
N ASP A 38 6.58 8.29 -5.58
CA ASP A 38 5.78 7.09 -5.88
C ASP A 38 4.97 6.67 -4.67
N MET A 39 5.56 6.76 -3.48
CA MET A 39 4.87 6.42 -2.24
C MET A 39 3.69 7.35 -2.00
N VAL A 40 3.88 8.65 -2.22
CA VAL A 40 2.81 9.62 -2.04
C VAL A 40 1.64 9.31 -2.99
N GLU A 41 1.94 9.05 -4.24
CA GLU A 41 0.92 8.72 -5.23
C GLU A 41 0.17 7.44 -4.87
N LEU A 42 0.91 6.42 -4.42
CA LEU A 42 0.31 5.15 -4.03
C LEU A 42 -0.61 5.34 -2.82
N MET A 43 -0.15 6.11 -1.84
CA MET A 43 -0.97 6.37 -0.65
C MET A 43 -2.24 7.14 -1.00
N MET A 44 -2.15 8.07 -1.95
CA MET A 44 -3.33 8.81 -2.41
C MET A 44 -4.36 7.87 -3.04
N LYS A 45 -3.89 6.91 -3.82
CA LYS A 45 -4.78 5.91 -4.41
C LYS A 45 -5.43 5.04 -3.36
N MET A 46 -4.66 4.69 -2.32
CA MET A 46 -5.20 3.93 -1.20
C MET A 46 -6.29 4.71 -0.48
N GLU A 47 -6.05 6.01 -0.26
CA GLU A 47 -7.04 6.87 0.40
C GLU A 47 -8.34 6.92 -0.39
N ASP A 48 -8.24 7.06 -1.71
CA ASP A 48 -9.41 7.10 -2.58
C ASP A 48 -10.16 5.78 -2.58
N GLU A 49 -9.43 4.68 -2.68
CA GLU A 49 -10.03 3.36 -2.79
C GLU A 49 -10.72 2.92 -1.51
N PHE A 50 -10.10 3.19 -0.38
CA PHE A 50 -10.60 2.72 0.91
C PHE A 50 -11.30 3.79 1.73
N GLY A 51 -11.31 5.02 1.27
CA GLY A 51 -11.97 6.12 1.98
C GLY A 51 -11.35 6.44 3.33
N VAL A 52 -10.04 6.29 3.44
CA VAL A 52 -9.32 6.59 4.68
C VAL A 52 -8.26 7.65 4.43
N GLU A 53 -7.83 8.31 5.50
CA GLU A 53 -6.75 9.29 5.44
C GLU A 53 -5.45 8.67 5.88
N ILE A 54 -4.39 8.88 5.09
CA ILE A 54 -3.06 8.39 5.43
C ILE A 54 -2.13 9.61 5.50
N PRO A 55 -1.89 10.15 6.69
CA PRO A 55 -1.00 11.31 6.84
C PRO A 55 0.43 10.97 6.43
N GLU A 56 1.17 11.98 6.00
CA GLU A 56 2.57 11.81 5.60
C GLU A 56 3.41 11.17 6.71
N ASP A 57 3.13 11.55 7.94
CA ASP A 57 3.86 11.00 9.09
C ASP A 57 3.71 9.49 9.18
N GLU A 58 2.54 8.98 8.85
CA GLU A 58 2.27 7.54 8.89
C GLU A 58 2.92 6.84 7.71
N THR A 59 3.03 7.51 6.57
CA THR A 59 3.64 6.94 5.38
C THR A 59 5.06 6.47 5.66
N GLU A 60 5.78 7.18 6.49
CA GLU A 60 7.16 6.83 6.86
C GLU A 60 7.23 5.50 7.58
N ASN A 61 6.16 5.12 8.27
CA ASN A 61 6.09 3.86 9.01
C ASN A 61 5.53 2.72 8.18
N LEU A 62 4.99 3.01 7.01
CA LEU A 62 4.38 2.01 6.14
C LEU A 62 5.39 1.53 5.12
N LYS A 63 6.22 0.59 5.51
CA LYS A 63 7.35 0.13 4.69
C LYS A 63 7.05 -1.09 3.84
N SER A 64 6.05 -1.86 4.21
CA SER A 64 5.69 -3.08 3.49
C SER A 64 4.19 -3.16 3.25
N ILE A 65 3.80 -4.10 2.41
CA ILE A 65 2.37 -4.35 2.13
C ILE A 65 1.64 -4.70 3.42
N GLY A 66 2.26 -5.52 4.28
CA GLY A 66 1.66 -5.89 5.55
C GLY A 66 1.42 -4.70 6.46
N ASP A 67 2.32 -3.73 6.43
CA ASP A 67 2.17 -2.52 7.25
C ASP A 67 0.95 -1.73 6.82
N ILE A 68 0.75 -1.54 5.51
CA ILE A 68 -0.40 -0.78 5.03
C ILE A 68 -1.71 -1.54 5.28
N VAL A 69 -1.69 -2.86 5.12
CA VAL A 69 -2.88 -3.67 5.40
C VAL A 69 -3.29 -3.53 6.87
N THR A 70 -2.31 -3.61 7.76
CA THR A 70 -2.56 -3.45 9.20
C THR A 70 -3.12 -2.06 9.51
N TYR A 71 -2.53 -1.04 8.90
CA TYR A 71 -2.96 0.33 9.09
C TYR A 71 -4.42 0.50 8.65
N LEU A 72 -4.75 -0.01 7.47
CA LEU A 72 -6.10 0.09 6.93
C LEU A 72 -7.12 -0.65 7.78
N LYS A 73 -6.73 -1.79 8.35
CA LYS A 73 -7.60 -2.54 9.24
C LYS A 73 -7.94 -1.74 10.50
N THR A 74 -6.97 -0.97 10.99
CA THR A 74 -7.18 -0.14 12.18
C THR A 74 -8.11 1.03 11.90
N LYS A 75 -8.04 1.58 10.70
CA LYS A 75 -8.82 2.76 10.32
C LYS A 75 -10.18 2.43 9.72
N SER A 76 -10.30 1.26 9.11
CA SER A 76 -11.51 0.85 8.42
C SER A 76 -12.25 -0.19 9.26
N HIS A 77 -13.37 0.17 9.79
CA HIS A 77 -14.17 -0.76 10.60
C HIS A 77 -15.30 -1.35 9.80
#